data_d4452caa0fafcb5a6aba50c6a5da82de
#
_entry.id   d4452caa0fafcb5a6aba50c6a5da82de
#
_cell.length_a   1.000
_cell.length_b   1.000
_cell.length_c   1.000
_cell.angle_alpha   90.00
_cell.angle_beta   90.00
_cell.angle_gamma   90.00
#
_symmetry.space_group_name_H-M   'P 1'
#
loop_
_entity.id
_entity.type
_entity.pdbx_description
1 polymer ?
#
loop_
_entity_poly.entity_id
_entity_poly.type
_entity_poly.pdbx_seq_one_letter_code
_entity_poly.pdbx_strand_id
1 'polypeptide(L)'
;MPNRPTPPVSRLTRRGFLAAGAAAATVLPLAACSSPLSAGLAGSALNPETLVFWNLFGGGDGARMQAMEAGYAKQHGGSSSLQATTFAWGNPYYSKLTLATVGNKPPDVAVAHLTRAKPLWDGDLLDPITSEDLASVGLSASDFNQKAWTAQKTDGKNIAIPLDTHPFVLFYNVDICKKAGLLDSDGNLKDLSGMDTFEAAMAAAAKVTGGTALNVANVVPETATPWRFFWTLYNQINGATPFLSDGGAKLTVNEDAYNEVTSRTQKWVQQGWLNKALDYATAESQMFTGKSAFFMQGEWEISTAQSIKGLKFGMAPIPQLYDKPATQADSHTFVLPRKDRTPEQRKQAMLFIKQMLEQSMTWAEGGHVPAYMPTFDSTAYKKLTPQSNYAAAAETAVFDDAAWYGGSGSTFEGTVGAQLALVQQGSSSPAQALKAIKSQLATYLNTPSPL
;
A
#
# COMPACT_ATOMS: atom_id res chain seq x y z
N MET A 1 65.91 -31.91 -5.55
CA MET A 1 64.65 -32.37 -4.94
C MET A 1 63.69 -32.73 -6.08
N PRO A 2 63.20 -33.97 -6.15
CA PRO A 2 62.43 -34.43 -7.31
C PRO A 2 60.98 -34.03 -7.22
N ASN A 3 60.42 -33.65 -8.40
CA ASN A 3 59.00 -33.30 -8.65
C ASN A 3 58.07 -34.45 -8.27
N ARG A 4 57.03 -34.15 -7.49
CA ARG A 4 55.87 -35.05 -7.29
C ARG A 4 54.83 -34.79 -8.38
N PRO A 5 54.28 -35.84 -9.00
CA PRO A 5 53.21 -35.70 -9.99
C PRO A 5 51.86 -35.44 -9.31
N THR A 6 51.09 -34.50 -9.82
CA THR A 6 49.70 -34.22 -9.49
C THR A 6 48.76 -35.34 -10.00
N PRO A 7 47.77 -35.78 -9.20
CA PRO A 7 46.80 -36.79 -9.65
C PRO A 7 45.80 -36.20 -10.69
N PRO A 8 45.28 -37.04 -11.60
CA PRO A 8 44.37 -36.57 -12.64
C PRO A 8 42.99 -36.24 -12.08
N VAL A 9 42.48 -35.10 -12.45
CA VAL A 9 41.07 -34.67 -12.15
C VAL A 9 40.14 -35.47 -13.07
N SER A 10 39.35 -36.37 -12.50
CA SER A 10 38.30 -37.10 -13.24
C SER A 10 37.17 -36.14 -13.62
N ARG A 11 36.97 -35.94 -14.90
CA ARG A 11 35.83 -35.21 -15.46
C ARG A 11 34.54 -36.03 -15.32
N LEU A 12 33.63 -35.58 -14.43
CA LEU A 12 32.26 -36.13 -14.36
C LEU A 12 31.53 -35.87 -15.69
N THR A 13 31.12 -36.89 -16.35
CA THR A 13 30.31 -36.77 -17.59
C THR A 13 28.82 -36.62 -17.26
N ARG A 14 28.06 -35.92 -18.13
CA ARG A 14 26.61 -35.71 -17.97
C ARG A 14 25.82 -36.98 -17.70
N ARG A 15 26.30 -38.14 -18.20
CA ARG A 15 25.65 -39.43 -17.96
C ARG A 15 25.89 -39.99 -16.54
N GLY A 16 27.01 -39.66 -15.91
CA GLY A 16 27.28 -40.05 -14.51
C GLY A 16 26.43 -39.26 -13.50
N PHE A 17 26.06 -37.97 -13.82
CA PHE A 17 25.20 -37.17 -13.00
C PHE A 17 23.73 -37.63 -13.04
N LEU A 18 23.27 -38.08 -14.17
CA LEU A 18 21.89 -38.62 -14.32
C LEU A 18 21.73 -40.03 -13.71
N ALA A 19 22.77 -40.83 -13.67
CA ALA A 19 22.72 -42.16 -13.04
C ALA A 19 22.74 -42.08 -11.50
N ALA A 20 23.43 -41.09 -10.90
CA ALA A 20 23.41 -40.84 -9.45
C ALA A 20 22.07 -40.25 -8.97
N GLY A 21 21.33 -39.51 -9.84
CA GLY A 21 20.00 -38.99 -9.53
C GLY A 21 18.90 -40.04 -9.52
N ALA A 22 19.02 -41.09 -10.31
CA ALA A 22 18.00 -42.13 -10.42
C ALA A 22 18.00 -43.16 -9.26
N ALA A 23 19.13 -43.35 -8.56
CA ALA A 23 19.21 -44.27 -7.43
C ALA A 23 18.73 -43.67 -6.07
N ALA A 24 18.53 -42.37 -6.00
CA ALA A 24 17.99 -41.70 -4.80
C ALA A 24 16.45 -41.46 -4.85
N ALA A 25 15.79 -41.89 -5.92
CA ALA A 25 14.35 -41.60 -6.15
C ALA A 25 13.38 -42.70 -5.69
N THR A 26 13.86 -43.79 -5.05
CA THR A 26 12.99 -44.95 -4.80
C THR A 26 12.62 -45.24 -3.36
N VAL A 27 12.91 -44.38 -2.36
CA VAL A 27 12.29 -44.53 -1.03
C VAL A 27 12.15 -43.15 -0.34
N LEU A 28 11.24 -42.32 -0.81
CA LEU A 28 10.61 -41.30 0.03
C LEU A 28 9.12 -41.23 -0.31
N PRO A 29 8.28 -41.93 0.43
CA PRO A 29 6.85 -41.76 0.26
C PRO A 29 6.41 -40.42 0.84
N LEU A 30 5.73 -39.63 0.03
CA LEU A 30 4.58 -38.76 0.38
C LEU A 30 4.51 -38.00 1.72
N ALA A 31 5.57 -37.87 2.49
CA ALA A 31 5.57 -37.09 3.73
C ALA A 31 5.93 -35.59 3.54
N ALA A 32 6.34 -35.17 2.33
CA ALA A 32 6.75 -33.79 2.06
C ALA A 32 5.57 -32.80 1.90
N CYS A 33 4.33 -33.30 1.83
CA CYS A 33 3.13 -32.44 1.69
C CYS A 33 2.46 -32.08 3.01
N SER A 34 2.97 -32.48 4.15
CA SER A 34 2.32 -32.30 5.46
C SER A 34 3.12 -31.44 6.45
N SER A 35 4.15 -30.69 6.00
CA SER A 35 4.82 -29.76 6.91
C SER A 35 3.93 -28.52 7.14
N PRO A 36 3.92 -27.93 8.35
CA PRO A 36 3.17 -26.71 8.64
C PRO A 36 3.47 -25.58 7.66
N LEU A 37 4.73 -25.47 7.23
CA LEU A 37 5.16 -24.47 6.26
C LEU A 37 4.55 -24.68 4.88
N SER A 38 4.52 -25.92 4.37
CA SER A 38 3.93 -26.21 3.05
C SER A 38 2.41 -26.03 3.06
N ALA A 39 1.74 -26.39 4.16
CA ALA A 39 0.29 -26.17 4.32
C ALA A 39 -0.03 -24.66 4.35
N GLY A 40 0.72 -23.84 5.12
CA GLY A 40 0.55 -22.40 5.15
C GLY A 40 0.75 -21.73 3.80
N LEU A 41 1.80 -22.12 3.08
CA LEU A 41 2.07 -21.60 1.74
C LEU A 41 1.04 -22.04 0.69
N ALA A 42 0.35 -23.14 0.93
CA ALA A 42 -0.74 -23.63 0.08
C ALA A 42 -2.12 -23.09 0.47
N GLY A 43 -2.22 -22.26 1.53
CA GLY A 43 -3.52 -21.75 2.01
C GLY A 43 -4.40 -22.80 2.69
N SER A 44 -3.82 -23.91 3.20
CA SER A 44 -4.57 -24.96 3.91
C SER A 44 -3.96 -25.18 5.29
N ALA A 45 -4.79 -25.27 6.33
CA ALA A 45 -4.36 -25.64 7.67
C ALA A 45 -4.19 -27.17 7.79
N LEU A 46 -3.28 -27.59 8.66
CA LEU A 46 -3.14 -29.00 9.03
C LEU A 46 -4.27 -29.45 9.96
N ASN A 47 -4.78 -28.54 10.79
CA ASN A 47 -5.96 -28.75 11.62
C ASN A 47 -7.15 -28.00 11.01
N PRO A 48 -8.28 -28.66 10.71
CA PRO A 48 -9.50 -28.03 10.15
C PRO A 48 -10.06 -26.88 10.98
N GLU A 49 -9.76 -26.83 12.28
CA GLU A 49 -10.19 -25.75 13.18
C GLU A 49 -9.27 -24.53 13.16
N THR A 50 -8.10 -24.61 12.50
CA THR A 50 -7.14 -23.52 12.39
C THR A 50 -7.53 -22.59 11.26
N LEU A 51 -7.74 -21.32 11.56
CA LEU A 51 -7.98 -20.30 10.54
C LEU A 51 -6.68 -19.94 9.82
N VAL A 52 -6.70 -19.93 8.50
CA VAL A 52 -5.57 -19.53 7.66
C VAL A 52 -5.76 -18.08 7.20
N PHE A 53 -4.80 -17.23 7.53
CA PHE A 53 -4.81 -15.81 7.22
C PHE A 53 -3.56 -15.43 6.40
N TRP A 54 -3.76 -14.69 5.30
CA TRP A 54 -2.67 -14.17 4.49
C TRP A 54 -2.66 -12.65 4.46
N ASN A 55 -1.48 -12.08 4.62
CA ASN A 55 -1.25 -10.65 4.55
C ASN A 55 0.05 -10.32 3.79
N LEU A 56 0.33 -9.02 3.61
CA LEU A 56 1.48 -8.51 2.83
C LEU A 56 2.25 -7.42 3.60
N PHE A 57 2.05 -7.33 4.91
CA PHE A 57 2.60 -6.24 5.71
C PHE A 57 4.04 -6.49 6.12
N GLY A 58 4.92 -5.51 5.86
CA GLY A 58 6.29 -5.47 6.32
C GLY A 58 6.54 -4.34 7.30
N GLY A 59 7.78 -4.23 7.82
CA GLY A 59 8.19 -3.11 8.66
C GLY A 59 7.31 -2.88 9.88
N GLY A 60 6.94 -1.62 10.11
CA GLY A 60 6.07 -1.21 11.21
C GLY A 60 4.69 -1.83 11.17
N ASP A 61 4.09 -1.90 9.99
CA ASP A 61 2.76 -2.49 9.77
C ASP A 61 2.77 -3.99 10.03
N GLY A 62 3.83 -4.68 9.61
CA GLY A 62 4.02 -6.10 9.90
C GLY A 62 4.05 -6.39 11.39
N ALA A 63 4.76 -5.58 12.17
CA ALA A 63 4.82 -5.74 13.62
C ALA A 63 3.44 -5.50 14.29
N ARG A 64 2.66 -4.54 13.80
CA ARG A 64 1.31 -4.25 14.30
C ARG A 64 0.32 -5.34 13.94
N MET A 65 0.36 -5.82 12.70
CA MET A 65 -0.49 -6.94 12.27
C MET A 65 -0.20 -8.19 13.11
N GLN A 66 1.08 -8.52 13.35
CA GLN A 66 1.47 -9.63 14.23
C GLN A 66 0.96 -9.46 15.66
N ALA A 67 0.93 -8.23 16.20
CA ALA A 67 0.36 -7.96 17.52
C ALA A 67 -1.15 -8.22 17.55
N MET A 68 -1.88 -7.83 16.50
CA MET A 68 -3.33 -8.09 16.36
C MET A 68 -3.59 -9.60 16.18
N GLU A 69 -2.80 -10.30 15.39
CA GLU A 69 -2.84 -11.76 15.21
C GLU A 69 -2.61 -12.49 16.54
N ALA A 70 -1.63 -12.05 17.32
CA ALA A 70 -1.36 -12.60 18.66
C ALA A 70 -2.52 -12.34 19.63
N GLY A 71 -3.17 -11.17 19.52
CA GLY A 71 -4.38 -10.83 20.27
C GLY A 71 -5.55 -11.80 19.97
N TYR A 72 -5.75 -12.11 18.68
CA TYR A 72 -6.73 -13.12 18.27
C TYR A 72 -6.38 -14.50 18.82
N ALA A 73 -5.18 -14.98 18.60
CA ALA A 73 -4.75 -16.30 19.03
C ALA A 73 -4.90 -16.49 20.54
N LYS A 74 -4.57 -15.47 21.34
CA LYS A 74 -4.74 -15.51 22.80
C LYS A 74 -6.18 -15.75 23.25
N GLN A 75 -7.16 -15.23 22.52
CA GLN A 75 -8.59 -15.35 22.86
C GLN A 75 -9.21 -16.65 22.33
N HIS A 76 -8.60 -17.32 21.34
CA HIS A 76 -9.16 -18.48 20.63
C HIS A 76 -8.35 -19.78 20.79
N GLY A 77 -7.69 -19.98 21.92
CA GLY A 77 -7.02 -21.24 22.21
C GLY A 77 -5.51 -21.31 21.86
N GLY A 78 -4.91 -20.14 21.65
CA GLY A 78 -3.46 -20.05 21.47
C GLY A 78 -3.01 -20.11 19.99
N SER A 79 -1.73 -20.33 19.78
CA SER A 79 -1.11 -20.30 18.45
C SER A 79 -1.61 -21.36 17.46
N SER A 80 -2.32 -22.37 17.93
CA SER A 80 -2.93 -23.39 17.06
C SER A 80 -4.22 -22.94 16.38
N SER A 81 -4.83 -21.82 16.83
CA SER A 81 -6.09 -21.31 16.28
C SER A 81 -5.92 -20.47 15.02
N LEU A 82 -4.72 -19.97 14.76
CA LEU A 82 -4.40 -19.09 13.63
C LEU A 82 -3.09 -19.50 12.96
N GLN A 83 -3.14 -19.64 11.65
CA GLN A 83 -1.96 -19.80 10.78
C GLN A 83 -1.85 -18.59 9.87
N ALA A 84 -1.12 -17.57 10.33
CA ALA A 84 -0.86 -16.36 9.56
C ALA A 84 0.39 -16.52 8.69
N THR A 85 0.33 -15.99 7.45
CA THR A 85 1.48 -15.97 6.53
C THR A 85 1.58 -14.60 5.88
N THR A 86 2.76 -13.97 6.00
CA THR A 86 3.08 -12.71 5.35
C THR A 86 3.88 -12.95 4.07
N PHE A 87 3.48 -12.32 2.98
CA PHE A 87 4.15 -12.37 1.68
C PHE A 87 4.74 -11.02 1.31
N ALA A 88 5.65 -11.01 0.33
CA ALA A 88 6.21 -9.78 -0.21
C ALA A 88 5.10 -8.90 -0.83
N TRP A 89 5.14 -7.60 -0.53
CA TRP A 89 4.18 -6.61 -0.99
C TRP A 89 4.08 -6.52 -2.52
N GLY A 90 2.89 -6.17 -3.01
CA GLY A 90 2.63 -5.91 -4.43
C GLY A 90 2.34 -7.17 -5.25
N ASN A 91 2.72 -7.17 -6.52
CA ASN A 91 2.40 -8.25 -7.47
C ASN A 91 2.77 -9.67 -7.00
N PRO A 92 3.89 -9.91 -6.27
CA PRO A 92 4.20 -11.25 -5.77
C PRO A 92 3.11 -11.83 -4.87
N TYR A 93 2.55 -11.02 -3.97
CA TYR A 93 1.45 -11.41 -3.09
C TYR A 93 0.18 -11.73 -3.89
N TYR A 94 -0.25 -10.80 -4.76
CA TYR A 94 -1.49 -10.97 -5.52
C TYR A 94 -1.42 -12.14 -6.49
N SER A 95 -0.29 -12.36 -7.15
CA SER A 95 -0.08 -13.56 -7.97
C SER A 95 -0.21 -14.85 -7.15
N LYS A 96 0.35 -14.86 -5.93
CA LYS A 96 0.26 -16.02 -5.05
C LYS A 96 -1.19 -16.26 -4.59
N LEU A 97 -1.92 -15.20 -4.22
CA LEU A 97 -3.33 -15.29 -3.80
C LEU A 97 -4.20 -15.81 -4.95
N THR A 98 -4.06 -15.24 -6.15
CA THR A 98 -4.74 -15.68 -7.38
C THR A 98 -4.50 -17.17 -7.64
N LEU A 99 -3.23 -17.59 -7.70
CA LEU A 99 -2.88 -18.98 -8.00
C LEU A 99 -3.39 -19.95 -6.93
N ALA A 100 -3.38 -19.58 -5.67
CA ALA A 100 -3.91 -20.40 -4.60
C ALA A 100 -5.44 -20.55 -4.71
N THR A 101 -6.13 -19.47 -5.07
CA THR A 101 -7.59 -19.48 -5.23
C THR A 101 -8.01 -20.31 -6.44
N VAL A 102 -7.37 -20.11 -7.59
CA VAL A 102 -7.60 -20.93 -8.80
C VAL A 102 -7.28 -22.40 -8.54
N GLY A 103 -6.24 -22.68 -7.73
CA GLY A 103 -5.86 -24.03 -7.34
C GLY A 103 -6.74 -24.64 -6.22
N ASN A 104 -7.82 -24.00 -5.83
CA ASN A 104 -8.73 -24.39 -4.75
C ASN A 104 -8.04 -24.64 -3.39
N LYS A 105 -7.01 -23.84 -3.09
CA LYS A 105 -6.25 -23.87 -1.83
C LYS A 105 -5.99 -22.45 -1.29
N PRO A 106 -6.99 -21.55 -1.29
CA PRO A 106 -6.80 -20.21 -0.75
C PRO A 106 -6.83 -20.20 0.78
N PRO A 107 -6.38 -19.10 1.43
CA PRO A 107 -6.60 -18.87 2.85
C PRO A 107 -8.10 -18.69 3.17
N ASP A 108 -8.43 -18.70 4.45
CA ASP A 108 -9.79 -18.42 4.93
C ASP A 108 -10.11 -16.94 4.82
N VAL A 109 -9.15 -16.10 5.20
CA VAL A 109 -9.21 -14.65 5.09
C VAL A 109 -7.88 -14.16 4.49
N ALA A 110 -7.95 -13.16 3.64
CA ALA A 110 -6.77 -12.49 3.12
C ALA A 110 -6.92 -10.97 3.25
N VAL A 111 -5.78 -10.27 3.33
CA VAL A 111 -5.77 -8.81 3.14
C VAL A 111 -5.68 -8.51 1.65
N ALA A 112 -6.43 -7.51 1.20
CA ALA A 112 -6.23 -6.90 -0.12
C ALA A 112 -6.32 -5.38 0.00
N HIS A 113 -5.52 -4.66 -0.79
CA HIS A 113 -5.82 -3.26 -1.04
C HIS A 113 -7.16 -3.16 -1.75
N LEU A 114 -7.95 -2.17 -1.43
CA LEU A 114 -9.27 -1.99 -2.04
C LEU A 114 -9.18 -1.92 -3.57
N THR A 115 -8.19 -1.18 -4.06
CA THR A 115 -7.94 -1.05 -5.51
C THR A 115 -7.52 -2.37 -6.19
N ARG A 116 -7.10 -3.38 -5.41
CA ARG A 116 -6.76 -4.72 -5.89
C ARG A 116 -7.88 -5.74 -5.65
N ALA A 117 -8.82 -5.45 -4.76
CA ALA A 117 -9.95 -6.33 -4.49
C ALA A 117 -10.90 -6.42 -5.69
N LYS A 118 -11.11 -5.30 -6.41
CA LYS A 118 -11.98 -5.30 -7.58
C LYS A 118 -11.49 -6.22 -8.71
N PRO A 119 -10.23 -6.17 -9.17
CA PRO A 119 -9.71 -7.14 -10.13
C PRO A 119 -9.83 -8.61 -9.67
N LEU A 120 -9.66 -8.89 -8.38
CA LEU A 120 -9.88 -10.24 -7.85
C LEU A 120 -11.36 -10.65 -7.94
N TRP A 121 -12.27 -9.71 -7.70
CA TRP A 121 -13.71 -9.94 -7.87
C TRP A 121 -14.07 -10.18 -9.34
N ASP A 122 -13.59 -9.34 -10.24
CA ASP A 122 -13.83 -9.45 -11.67
C ASP A 122 -13.31 -10.80 -12.24
N GLY A 123 -12.25 -11.34 -11.63
CA GLY A 123 -11.68 -12.65 -11.91
C GLY A 123 -12.38 -13.82 -11.20
N ASP A 124 -13.51 -13.58 -10.54
CA ASP A 124 -14.27 -14.62 -9.84
C ASP A 124 -13.50 -15.30 -8.69
N LEU A 125 -12.60 -14.54 -8.02
CA LEU A 125 -11.69 -15.06 -6.99
C LEU A 125 -12.12 -14.73 -5.56
N LEU A 126 -13.22 -13.98 -5.37
CA LEU A 126 -13.71 -13.60 -4.04
C LEU A 126 -15.14 -14.07 -3.84
N ASP A 127 -15.45 -14.46 -2.61
CA ASP A 127 -16.83 -14.64 -2.16
C ASP A 127 -17.38 -13.29 -1.67
N PRO A 128 -18.63 -12.93 -1.99
CA PRO A 128 -19.26 -11.72 -1.48
C PRO A 128 -19.46 -11.82 0.03
N ILE A 129 -19.45 -10.68 0.71
CA ILE A 129 -19.77 -10.55 2.12
C ILE A 129 -21.23 -10.07 2.23
N THR A 130 -22.08 -10.89 2.83
CA THR A 130 -23.51 -10.62 2.90
C THR A 130 -23.89 -9.85 4.17
N SER A 131 -25.10 -9.31 4.20
CA SER A 131 -25.66 -8.68 5.41
C SER A 131 -25.78 -9.68 6.56
N GLU A 132 -26.09 -10.93 6.24
CA GLU A 132 -26.19 -12.03 7.19
C GLU A 132 -24.82 -12.38 7.80
N ASP A 133 -23.75 -12.32 6.98
CA ASP A 133 -22.40 -12.50 7.49
C ASP A 133 -22.05 -11.43 8.54
N LEU A 134 -22.28 -10.16 8.21
CA LEU A 134 -22.06 -9.06 9.14
C LEU A 134 -22.87 -9.21 10.40
N ALA A 135 -24.20 -9.46 10.26
CA ALA A 135 -25.11 -9.62 11.39
C ALA A 135 -24.73 -10.82 12.28
N SER A 136 -24.18 -11.90 11.68
CA SER A 136 -23.78 -13.12 12.43
C SER A 136 -22.70 -12.85 13.47
N VAL A 137 -21.96 -11.75 13.33
CA VAL A 137 -20.90 -11.30 14.26
C VAL A 137 -21.21 -9.94 14.89
N GLY A 138 -22.43 -9.43 14.72
CA GLY A 138 -22.86 -8.16 15.29
C GLY A 138 -22.23 -6.93 14.63
N LEU A 139 -21.94 -7.03 13.33
CA LEU A 139 -21.50 -5.91 12.49
C LEU A 139 -22.62 -5.48 11.55
N SER A 140 -22.52 -4.26 11.07
CA SER A 140 -23.42 -3.67 10.07
C SER A 140 -22.65 -2.69 9.17
N ALA A 141 -23.23 -2.30 8.05
CA ALA A 141 -22.65 -1.31 7.16
C ALA A 141 -22.41 0.07 7.81
N SER A 142 -23.20 0.43 8.84
CA SER A 142 -23.08 1.68 9.58
C SER A 142 -21.85 1.72 10.52
N ASP A 143 -21.21 0.58 10.77
CA ASP A 143 -20.01 0.52 11.60
C ASP A 143 -18.75 0.94 10.85
N PHE A 144 -18.88 1.35 9.57
CA PHE A 144 -17.74 1.68 8.72
C PHE A 144 -17.81 3.10 8.16
N ASN A 145 -16.66 3.70 7.94
CA ASN A 145 -16.55 4.92 7.16
C ASN A 145 -17.24 4.73 5.80
N GLN A 146 -18.23 5.58 5.49
CA GLN A 146 -19.12 5.37 4.36
C GLN A 146 -18.42 5.53 3.00
N LYS A 147 -17.32 6.28 2.93
CA LYS A 147 -16.53 6.40 1.70
C LYS A 147 -15.81 5.08 1.39
N ALA A 148 -15.07 4.53 2.35
CA ALA A 148 -14.41 3.24 2.21
C ALA A 148 -15.41 2.10 2.02
N TRP A 149 -16.53 2.11 2.78
CA TRP A 149 -17.58 1.12 2.65
C TRP A 149 -18.28 1.13 1.29
N THR A 150 -18.50 2.30 0.72
CA THR A 150 -19.12 2.43 -0.60
C THR A 150 -18.16 2.04 -1.72
N ALA A 151 -16.88 2.41 -1.59
CA ALA A 151 -15.87 2.13 -2.58
C ALA A 151 -15.58 0.63 -2.77
N GLN A 152 -15.83 -0.22 -1.73
CA GLN A 152 -15.68 -1.67 -1.85
C GLN A 152 -16.85 -2.37 -2.53
N LYS A 153 -17.96 -1.67 -2.81
CA LYS A 153 -19.11 -2.27 -3.50
C LYS A 153 -18.86 -2.42 -4.99
N THR A 154 -19.11 -3.62 -5.49
CA THR A 154 -19.02 -3.94 -6.91
C THR A 154 -20.23 -4.78 -7.30
N ASP A 155 -20.92 -4.43 -8.40
CA ASP A 155 -22.13 -5.11 -8.89
C ASP A 155 -23.21 -5.27 -7.81
N GLY A 156 -23.33 -4.29 -6.91
CA GLY A 156 -24.26 -4.32 -5.79
C GLY A 156 -23.88 -5.28 -4.64
N LYS A 157 -22.68 -5.89 -4.70
CA LYS A 157 -22.15 -6.79 -3.68
C LYS A 157 -21.08 -6.10 -2.85
N ASN A 158 -20.97 -6.48 -1.57
CA ASN A 158 -19.80 -6.14 -0.77
C ASN A 158 -18.73 -7.19 -1.04
N ILE A 159 -17.59 -6.76 -1.56
CA ILE A 159 -16.48 -7.66 -1.92
C ILE A 159 -15.36 -7.69 -0.88
N ALA A 160 -15.40 -6.78 0.09
CA ALA A 160 -14.36 -6.62 1.11
C ALA A 160 -14.92 -5.95 2.37
N ILE A 161 -14.18 -6.02 3.48
CA ILE A 161 -14.44 -5.26 4.71
C ILE A 161 -13.24 -4.33 4.95
N PRO A 162 -13.40 -2.99 4.92
CA PRO A 162 -12.31 -2.06 5.10
C PRO A 162 -11.79 -2.07 6.55
N LEU A 163 -10.48 -2.19 6.71
CA LEU A 163 -9.76 -2.05 7.97
C LEU A 163 -9.42 -0.58 8.25
N ASP A 164 -8.97 0.11 7.20
CA ASP A 164 -8.48 1.49 7.28
C ASP A 164 -8.81 2.29 6.00
N THR A 165 -8.41 3.54 6.02
CA THR A 165 -8.00 4.33 4.86
C THR A 165 -6.57 4.79 5.13
N HIS A 166 -5.65 4.55 4.19
CA HIS A 166 -4.26 4.95 4.31
C HIS A 166 -3.92 6.01 3.25
N PRO A 167 -4.06 7.29 3.64
CA PRO A 167 -3.85 8.40 2.73
C PRO A 167 -2.38 8.78 2.58
N PHE A 168 -2.06 9.37 1.44
CA PHE A 168 -0.84 10.14 1.27
C PHE A 168 -0.94 11.42 2.13
N VAL A 169 0.10 11.78 2.89
CA VAL A 169 0.08 12.86 3.87
C VAL A 169 1.32 13.74 3.79
N LEU A 170 1.28 14.89 4.46
CA LEU A 170 2.40 15.79 4.62
C LEU A 170 3.05 15.60 5.99
N PHE A 171 4.24 15.02 6.02
CA PHE A 171 5.13 15.09 7.18
C PHE A 171 5.85 16.44 7.19
N TYR A 172 6.02 17.06 8.37
CA TYR A 172 6.79 18.29 8.49
C TYR A 172 7.74 18.26 9.70
N ASN A 173 8.93 18.83 9.52
CA ASN A 173 9.92 19.00 10.58
C ASN A 173 9.58 20.25 11.38
N VAL A 174 9.20 20.07 12.65
CA VAL A 174 8.74 21.16 13.55
C VAL A 174 9.82 22.23 13.73
N ASP A 175 11.09 21.84 13.92
CA ASP A 175 12.16 22.80 14.18
C ASP A 175 12.48 23.67 12.97
N ILE A 176 12.41 23.10 11.74
CA ILE A 176 12.57 23.84 10.49
C ILE A 176 11.37 24.76 10.26
N CYS A 177 10.15 24.23 10.39
CA CYS A 177 8.91 25.00 10.20
C CYS A 177 8.83 26.17 11.17
N LYS A 178 9.27 25.98 12.44
CA LYS A 178 9.37 27.06 13.42
C LYS A 178 10.31 28.16 12.97
N LYS A 179 11.54 27.81 12.50
CA LYS A 179 12.52 28.79 12.02
C LYS A 179 12.05 29.50 10.74
N ALA A 180 11.27 28.81 9.90
CA ALA A 180 10.68 29.37 8.69
C ALA A 180 9.41 30.21 8.94
N GLY A 181 8.91 30.31 10.20
CA GLY A 181 7.70 31.05 10.55
C GLY A 181 6.40 30.40 10.09
N LEU A 182 6.42 29.09 9.88
CA LEU A 182 5.31 28.29 9.33
C LEU A 182 4.43 27.65 10.42
N LEU A 183 4.71 27.86 11.70
CA LEU A 183 3.88 27.39 12.80
C LEU A 183 3.00 28.52 13.33
N ASP A 184 1.81 28.14 13.81
CA ASP A 184 0.90 29.03 14.55
C ASP A 184 1.34 29.22 16.01
N SER A 185 0.54 29.94 16.82
CA SER A 185 0.82 30.18 18.25
C SER A 185 0.82 28.91 19.10
N ASP A 186 0.10 27.87 18.67
CA ASP A 186 -0.04 26.60 19.38
C ASP A 186 1.05 25.60 18.97
N GLY A 187 1.88 25.96 17.98
CA GLY A 187 2.96 25.12 17.47
C GLY A 187 2.55 24.17 16.38
N ASN A 188 1.34 24.27 15.83
CA ASN A 188 0.87 23.48 14.71
C ASN A 188 1.29 24.12 13.38
N LEU A 189 1.35 23.31 12.33
CA LEU A 189 1.57 23.83 10.98
C LEU A 189 0.40 24.74 10.59
N LYS A 190 0.71 25.95 10.12
CA LYS A 190 -0.27 26.88 9.56
C LYS A 190 -0.97 26.23 8.36
N ASP A 191 -2.16 26.69 8.04
CA ASP A 191 -2.81 26.32 6.79
C ASP A 191 -1.94 26.75 5.58
N LEU A 192 -1.53 25.78 4.78
CA LEU A 192 -0.72 25.96 3.60
C LEU A 192 -1.56 25.85 2.30
N SER A 193 -2.88 25.93 2.39
CA SER A 193 -3.77 25.82 1.26
C SER A 193 -3.58 26.98 0.27
N GLY A 194 -3.74 26.67 -1.02
CA GLY A 194 -3.47 27.58 -2.12
C GLY A 194 -2.03 27.48 -2.63
N MET A 195 -1.89 27.47 -3.96
CA MET A 195 -0.60 27.30 -4.64
C MET A 195 0.43 28.32 -4.19
N ASP A 196 0.04 29.61 -4.15
CA ASP A 196 0.98 30.69 -3.79
C ASP A 196 1.42 30.57 -2.32
N THR A 197 0.50 30.19 -1.41
CA THR A 197 0.79 29.99 0.00
C THR A 197 1.78 28.83 0.20
N PHE A 198 1.55 27.73 -0.49
CA PHE A 198 2.43 26.57 -0.40
C PHE A 198 3.81 26.85 -1.01
N GLU A 199 3.87 27.50 -2.17
CA GLU A 199 5.13 27.91 -2.78
C GLU A 199 5.92 28.88 -1.90
N ALA A 200 5.24 29.84 -1.25
CA ALA A 200 5.87 30.74 -0.27
C ALA A 200 6.42 29.97 0.95
N ALA A 201 5.67 28.98 1.44
CA ALA A 201 6.13 28.13 2.54
C ALA A 201 7.37 27.29 2.15
N MET A 202 7.37 26.72 0.95
CA MET A 202 8.55 26.00 0.43
C MET A 202 9.75 26.92 0.29
N ALA A 203 9.57 28.13 -0.24
CA ALA A 203 10.65 29.12 -0.36
C ALA A 203 11.20 29.54 1.01
N ALA A 204 10.36 29.73 2.02
CA ALA A 204 10.76 30.05 3.39
C ALA A 204 11.53 28.86 4.03
N ALA A 205 11.04 27.64 3.87
CA ALA A 205 11.68 26.43 4.36
C ALA A 205 13.04 26.18 3.68
N ALA A 206 13.13 26.38 2.37
CA ALA A 206 14.37 26.22 1.61
C ALA A 206 15.48 27.18 2.08
N LYS A 207 15.13 28.40 2.50
CA LYS A 207 16.11 29.33 3.10
C LYS A 207 16.67 28.80 4.44
N VAL A 208 15.86 28.08 5.21
CA VAL A 208 16.29 27.51 6.50
C VAL A 208 17.16 26.28 6.30
N THR A 209 16.81 25.42 5.32
CA THR A 209 17.55 24.18 5.04
C THR A 209 18.81 24.43 4.20
N GLY A 210 18.89 25.57 3.54
CA GLY A 210 19.96 25.88 2.56
C GLY A 210 19.80 25.11 1.24
N GLY A 211 18.59 24.58 0.95
CA GLY A 211 18.34 23.78 -0.24
C GLY A 211 16.89 23.34 -0.37
N THR A 212 16.66 22.03 -0.38
CA THR A 212 15.35 21.43 -0.62
C THR A 212 14.38 21.67 0.55
N ALA A 213 13.16 22.06 0.23
CA ALA A 213 12.07 22.18 1.19
C ALA A 213 11.22 20.91 1.27
N LEU A 214 10.92 20.29 0.12
CA LEU A 214 10.02 19.15 -0.02
C LEU A 214 10.77 17.94 -0.60
N ASN A 215 10.57 16.78 0.01
CA ASN A 215 11.01 15.50 -0.49
C ASN A 215 9.82 14.70 -1.04
N VAL A 216 10.02 14.10 -2.20
CA VAL A 216 9.19 13.07 -2.83
C VAL A 216 10.14 12.06 -3.46
N ALA A 217 10.13 10.81 -3.00
CA ALA A 217 11.01 9.78 -3.53
C ALA A 217 10.66 9.47 -5.00
N ASN A 218 11.68 9.30 -5.86
CA ASN A 218 11.47 9.15 -7.30
C ASN A 218 12.61 8.40 -8.03
N VAL A 219 13.47 7.69 -7.31
CA VAL A 219 14.53 6.88 -7.91
C VAL A 219 14.18 5.40 -7.82
N VAL A 220 14.24 4.71 -8.96
CA VAL A 220 13.99 3.26 -9.08
C VAL A 220 14.72 2.48 -7.98
N PRO A 221 14.08 1.50 -7.31
CA PRO A 221 12.81 0.87 -7.66
C PRO A 221 11.55 1.64 -7.23
N GLU A 222 11.67 2.83 -6.63
CA GLU A 222 10.53 3.61 -6.16
C GLU A 222 9.78 4.26 -7.33
N THR A 223 8.58 3.78 -7.59
CA THR A 223 7.68 4.29 -8.64
C THR A 223 6.29 4.61 -8.11
N ALA A 224 5.92 4.06 -6.95
CA ALA A 224 4.62 4.30 -6.35
C ALA A 224 4.48 5.74 -5.83
N THR A 225 5.50 6.28 -5.16
CA THR A 225 5.46 7.64 -4.62
C THR A 225 5.28 8.72 -5.69
N PRO A 226 5.96 8.71 -6.85
CA PRO A 226 5.69 9.66 -7.92
C PRO A 226 4.25 9.61 -8.45
N TRP A 227 3.66 8.40 -8.56
CA TRP A 227 2.26 8.25 -8.92
C TRP A 227 1.33 8.85 -7.87
N ARG A 228 1.49 8.50 -6.59
CA ARG A 228 0.66 8.99 -5.47
C ARG A 228 0.72 10.50 -5.33
N PHE A 229 1.92 11.07 -5.45
CA PHE A 229 2.11 12.52 -5.45
C PHE A 229 1.38 13.19 -6.62
N PHE A 230 1.57 12.70 -7.83
CA PHE A 230 0.89 13.20 -9.02
C PHE A 230 -0.63 13.05 -8.89
N TRP A 231 -1.12 11.87 -8.54
CA TRP A 231 -2.54 11.54 -8.44
C TRP A 231 -3.26 12.42 -7.41
N THR A 232 -2.60 12.72 -6.29
CA THR A 232 -3.08 13.67 -5.30
C THR A 232 -3.33 15.05 -5.93
N LEU A 233 -2.33 15.63 -6.56
CA LEU A 233 -2.41 16.99 -7.11
C LEU A 233 -3.34 17.07 -8.34
N TYR A 234 -3.28 16.06 -9.20
CA TYR A 234 -4.15 15.95 -10.37
C TYR A 234 -5.63 15.96 -9.98
N ASN A 235 -6.02 15.20 -8.97
CA ASN A 235 -7.40 15.13 -8.52
C ASN A 235 -7.88 16.37 -7.76
N GLN A 236 -6.99 17.27 -7.36
CA GLN A 236 -7.36 18.57 -6.82
C GLN A 236 -7.84 19.54 -7.90
N ILE A 237 -7.59 19.28 -9.19
CA ILE A 237 -7.97 20.13 -10.31
C ILE A 237 -9.42 19.81 -10.74
N ASN A 238 -10.26 20.83 -10.92
CA ASN A 238 -11.58 20.66 -11.51
C ASN A 238 -11.45 20.19 -12.97
N GLY A 239 -12.29 19.23 -13.36
CA GLY A 239 -12.22 18.62 -14.68
C GLY A 239 -11.17 17.51 -14.84
N ALA A 240 -10.40 17.20 -13.78
CA ALA A 240 -9.60 15.98 -13.77
C ALA A 240 -10.51 14.77 -13.98
N THR A 241 -10.19 13.97 -14.98
CA THR A 241 -10.89 12.72 -15.32
C THR A 241 -10.21 11.52 -14.67
N PRO A 242 -10.87 10.37 -14.52
CA PRO A 242 -10.18 9.12 -14.27
C PRO A 242 -9.02 8.96 -15.25
N PHE A 243 -7.92 8.40 -14.78
CA PHE A 243 -6.77 8.10 -15.67
C PHE A 243 -7.08 6.93 -16.58
N LEU A 244 -7.82 5.96 -16.04
CA LEU A 244 -8.34 4.79 -16.76
C LEU A 244 -9.87 4.73 -16.65
N SER A 245 -10.51 4.22 -17.70
CA SER A 245 -11.95 3.90 -17.71
C SER A 245 -12.21 2.53 -18.34
N ASP A 246 -13.48 2.11 -18.30
CA ASP A 246 -13.95 0.85 -18.87
C ASP A 246 -13.15 -0.36 -18.36
N GLY A 247 -12.92 -0.43 -17.02
CA GLY A 247 -12.15 -1.52 -16.41
C GLY A 247 -10.68 -1.55 -16.83
N GLY A 248 -10.13 -0.41 -17.25
CA GLY A 248 -8.75 -0.28 -17.71
C GLY A 248 -8.56 -0.43 -19.22
N ALA A 249 -9.66 -0.53 -19.99
CA ALA A 249 -9.57 -0.65 -21.46
C ALA A 249 -9.31 0.69 -22.16
N LYS A 250 -9.48 1.82 -21.46
CA LYS A 250 -9.27 3.16 -22.04
C LYS A 250 -8.43 4.04 -21.12
N LEU A 251 -7.51 4.78 -21.73
CA LEU A 251 -6.79 5.88 -21.09
C LEU A 251 -7.58 7.18 -21.31
N THR A 252 -8.02 7.81 -20.22
CA THR A 252 -8.91 8.98 -20.25
C THR A 252 -8.34 10.20 -19.54
N VAL A 253 -7.05 10.22 -19.32
CA VAL A 253 -6.34 11.32 -18.63
C VAL A 253 -6.67 12.68 -19.25
N ASN A 254 -7.02 13.65 -18.41
CA ASN A 254 -7.11 15.05 -18.82
C ASN A 254 -5.70 15.61 -19.02
N GLU A 255 -5.32 15.89 -20.28
CA GLU A 255 -3.96 16.30 -20.62
C GLU A 255 -3.59 17.68 -20.08
N ASP A 256 -4.57 18.60 -19.94
CA ASP A 256 -4.32 19.94 -19.38
C ASP A 256 -3.99 19.83 -17.88
N ALA A 257 -4.78 19.07 -17.12
CA ALA A 257 -4.50 18.80 -15.71
C ALA A 257 -3.18 18.03 -15.51
N TYR A 258 -2.89 17.06 -16.38
CA TYR A 258 -1.61 16.35 -16.39
C TYR A 258 -0.44 17.32 -16.60
N ASN A 259 -0.54 18.19 -17.61
CA ASN A 259 0.51 19.15 -17.94
C ASN A 259 0.68 20.19 -16.82
N GLU A 260 -0.39 20.68 -16.20
CA GLU A 260 -0.30 21.60 -15.06
C GLU A 260 0.49 20.99 -13.92
N VAL A 261 0.14 19.80 -13.45
CA VAL A 261 0.83 19.15 -12.32
C VAL A 261 2.29 18.83 -12.65
N THR A 262 2.55 18.28 -13.82
CA THR A 262 3.91 17.87 -14.21
C THR A 262 4.82 19.07 -14.46
N SER A 263 4.32 20.15 -15.08
CA SER A 263 5.07 21.39 -15.25
C SER A 263 5.34 22.10 -13.93
N ARG A 264 4.37 22.06 -13.00
CA ARG A 264 4.52 22.59 -11.64
C ARG A 264 5.59 21.85 -10.87
N THR A 265 5.59 20.52 -10.96
CA THR A 265 6.64 19.66 -10.37
C THR A 265 8.04 20.06 -10.90
N GLN A 266 8.18 20.23 -12.21
CA GLN A 266 9.46 20.69 -12.80
C GLN A 266 9.86 22.09 -12.32
N LYS A 267 8.91 23.02 -12.22
CA LYS A 267 9.15 24.38 -11.69
C LYS A 267 9.71 24.29 -10.26
N TRP A 268 9.12 23.48 -9.38
CA TRP A 268 9.59 23.32 -8.00
C TRP A 268 11.00 22.72 -7.91
N VAL A 269 11.32 21.77 -8.79
CA VAL A 269 12.70 21.24 -8.91
C VAL A 269 13.68 22.30 -9.38
N GLN A 270 13.30 23.10 -10.40
CA GLN A 270 14.15 24.21 -10.93
C GLN A 270 14.40 25.30 -9.89
N GLN A 271 13.43 25.57 -9.01
CA GLN A 271 13.57 26.49 -7.88
C GLN A 271 14.41 25.90 -6.72
N GLY A 272 14.76 24.62 -6.77
CA GLY A 272 15.43 23.92 -5.69
C GLY A 272 14.55 23.61 -4.49
N TRP A 273 13.22 23.80 -4.58
CA TRP A 273 12.30 23.54 -3.49
C TRP A 273 11.93 22.08 -3.36
N LEU A 274 11.80 21.38 -4.48
CA LEU A 274 11.57 19.93 -4.53
C LEU A 274 12.87 19.23 -4.90
N ASN A 275 13.20 18.13 -4.24
CA ASN A 275 14.36 17.32 -4.61
C ASN A 275 14.25 16.81 -6.06
N LYS A 276 15.39 16.78 -6.75
CA LYS A 276 15.47 16.29 -8.13
C LYS A 276 15.39 14.76 -8.20
N ALA A 277 16.17 14.07 -7.36
CA ALA A 277 16.29 12.62 -7.38
C ALA A 277 16.69 12.10 -6.00
N LEU A 278 15.80 11.32 -5.38
CA LEU A 278 16.04 10.62 -4.12
C LEU A 278 15.39 9.23 -4.17
N ASP A 279 16.11 8.22 -3.70
CA ASP A 279 15.49 6.95 -3.35
C ASP A 279 14.62 7.10 -2.09
N TYR A 280 13.82 6.09 -1.82
CA TYR A 280 12.84 6.11 -0.73
C TYR A 280 13.51 6.39 0.64
N ALA A 281 14.53 5.62 0.99
CA ALA A 281 15.22 5.73 2.26
C ALA A 281 15.95 7.07 2.43
N THR A 282 16.52 7.60 1.35
CA THR A 282 17.19 8.90 1.36
C THR A 282 16.18 10.05 1.49
N ALA A 283 15.02 9.98 0.83
CA ALA A 283 13.98 10.99 0.93
C ALA A 283 13.44 11.09 2.36
N GLU A 284 13.19 9.94 2.98
CA GLU A 284 12.79 9.80 4.37
C GLU A 284 13.87 10.34 5.33
N SER A 285 15.08 9.83 5.21
CA SER A 285 16.21 10.20 6.08
C SER A 285 16.52 11.70 6.03
N GLN A 286 16.44 12.34 4.87
CA GLN A 286 16.70 13.77 4.74
C GLN A 286 15.71 14.61 5.55
N MET A 287 14.43 14.27 5.52
CA MET A 287 13.43 14.97 6.34
C MET A 287 13.67 14.70 7.83
N PHE A 288 13.88 13.45 8.20
CA PHE A 288 14.02 13.06 9.60
C PHE A 288 15.34 13.55 10.23
N THR A 289 16.36 13.86 9.43
CA THR A 289 17.62 14.45 9.89
C THR A 289 17.69 15.98 9.71
N GLY A 290 16.60 16.62 9.31
CA GLY A 290 16.48 18.08 9.24
C GLY A 290 17.13 18.69 7.99
N LYS A 291 17.27 17.94 6.90
CA LYS A 291 17.78 18.44 5.61
C LYS A 291 16.66 18.91 4.67
N SER A 292 15.40 18.56 4.97
CA SER A 292 14.22 19.12 4.32
C SER A 292 13.12 19.38 5.34
N ALA A 293 12.21 20.30 5.03
CA ALA A 293 11.14 20.68 5.92
C ALA A 293 9.93 19.74 5.80
N PHE A 294 9.67 19.29 4.59
CA PHE A 294 8.48 18.55 4.23
C PHE A 294 8.83 17.23 3.54
N PHE A 295 7.98 16.23 3.76
CA PHE A 295 8.04 14.94 3.09
C PHE A 295 6.60 14.50 2.79
N MET A 296 6.27 14.35 1.53
CA MET A 296 4.98 13.79 1.12
C MET A 296 5.15 12.29 0.91
N GLN A 297 4.47 11.52 1.77
CA GLN A 297 4.51 10.06 1.77
C GLN A 297 3.27 9.51 2.45
N GLY A 298 3.09 8.20 2.43
CA GLY A 298 2.06 7.54 3.19
C GLY A 298 2.30 7.61 4.70
N GLU A 299 1.23 7.63 5.45
CA GLU A 299 1.24 7.77 6.90
C GLU A 299 1.94 6.63 7.63
N TRP A 300 2.10 5.44 6.99
CA TRP A 300 2.81 4.28 7.53
C TRP A 300 4.27 4.56 7.93
N GLU A 301 4.89 5.64 7.42
CA GLU A 301 6.24 6.04 7.83
C GLU A 301 6.31 6.65 9.23
N ILE A 302 5.17 6.80 9.91
CA ILE A 302 5.14 7.33 11.27
C ILE A 302 6.01 6.50 12.23
N SER A 303 6.01 5.17 12.07
CA SER A 303 6.79 4.28 12.93
C SER A 303 8.29 4.53 12.79
N THR A 304 8.76 4.77 11.56
CA THR A 304 10.15 5.15 11.29
C THR A 304 10.47 6.52 11.89
N ALA A 305 9.59 7.52 11.66
CA ALA A 305 9.76 8.86 12.23
C ALA A 305 9.85 8.83 13.77
N GLN A 306 8.97 8.08 14.43
CA GLN A 306 8.95 7.93 15.89
C GLN A 306 10.21 7.25 16.44
N SER A 307 10.89 6.41 15.64
CA SER A 307 12.13 5.76 16.04
C SER A 307 13.34 6.69 16.08
N ILE A 308 13.27 7.85 15.43
CA ILE A 308 14.38 8.80 15.31
C ILE A 308 14.48 9.66 16.57
N LYS A 309 15.51 9.41 17.37
CA LYS A 309 15.74 10.12 18.63
C LYS A 309 15.94 11.61 18.40
N GLY A 310 15.12 12.44 19.06
CA GLY A 310 15.23 13.90 19.02
C GLY A 310 14.53 14.57 17.83
N LEU A 311 13.99 13.81 16.89
CA LEU A 311 13.14 14.36 15.85
C LEU A 311 11.84 14.90 16.43
N LYS A 312 11.53 16.16 16.12
CA LYS A 312 10.22 16.76 16.35
C LYS A 312 9.53 16.89 15.00
N PHE A 313 8.52 16.09 14.78
CA PHE A 313 7.75 16.10 13.55
C PHE A 313 6.26 16.21 13.82
N GLY A 314 5.55 16.66 12.83
CA GLY A 314 4.10 16.59 12.78
C GLY A 314 3.65 16.05 11.44
N MET A 315 2.36 15.74 11.35
CA MET A 315 1.72 15.26 10.13
C MET A 315 0.41 16.03 9.93
N ALA A 316 0.11 16.30 8.67
CA ALA A 316 -1.09 17.04 8.26
C ALA A 316 -1.64 16.41 6.97
N PRO A 317 -2.92 16.66 6.62
CA PRO A 317 -3.41 16.38 5.27
C PRO A 317 -2.54 17.08 4.23
N ILE A 318 -2.48 16.53 3.01
CA ILE A 318 -1.90 17.28 1.89
C ILE A 318 -2.73 18.56 1.69
N PRO A 319 -2.10 19.76 1.66
CA PRO A 319 -2.82 21.01 1.46
C PRO A 319 -3.59 21.02 0.14
N GLN A 320 -4.74 21.67 0.13
CA GLN A 320 -5.46 21.94 -1.10
C GLN A 320 -4.71 23.03 -1.89
N LEU A 321 -4.03 22.63 -2.97
CA LEU A 321 -3.23 23.54 -3.80
C LEU A 321 -4.03 24.08 -4.99
N TYR A 322 -5.07 23.37 -5.41
CA TYR A 322 -5.93 23.70 -6.55
C TYR A 322 -7.39 23.90 -6.10
N ASP A 323 -8.34 23.47 -6.89
CA ASP A 323 -9.75 23.84 -6.77
C ASP A 323 -10.50 23.15 -5.63
N LYS A 324 -10.09 21.92 -5.28
CA LYS A 324 -10.77 21.10 -4.26
C LYS A 324 -9.79 20.22 -3.48
N PRO A 325 -10.12 19.88 -2.22
CA PRO A 325 -9.28 18.94 -1.48
C PRO A 325 -9.36 17.54 -2.11
N ALA A 326 -8.23 16.91 -2.31
CA ALA A 326 -8.10 15.51 -2.70
C ALA A 326 -6.74 14.99 -2.26
N THR A 327 -6.68 13.73 -1.88
CA THR A 327 -5.44 13.03 -1.60
C THR A 327 -5.52 11.59 -2.09
N GLN A 328 -4.45 11.11 -2.72
CA GLN A 328 -4.36 9.69 -3.05
C GLN A 328 -4.42 8.86 -1.77
N ALA A 329 -5.22 7.82 -1.80
CA ALA A 329 -5.33 6.86 -0.72
C ALA A 329 -5.64 5.48 -1.27
N ASP A 330 -5.42 4.47 -0.45
CA ASP A 330 -6.03 3.16 -0.61
C ASP A 330 -6.64 2.73 0.73
N SER A 331 -7.14 1.53 0.82
CA SER A 331 -7.68 0.92 2.03
C SER A 331 -7.20 -0.52 2.11
N HIS A 332 -6.62 -0.91 3.23
CA HIS A 332 -6.44 -2.31 3.50
C HIS A 332 -7.79 -2.92 3.87
N THR A 333 -8.14 -3.99 3.19
CA THR A 333 -9.43 -4.66 3.39
C THR A 333 -9.23 -6.13 3.69
N PHE A 334 -10.16 -6.71 4.44
CA PHE A 334 -10.28 -8.15 4.55
C PHE A 334 -11.18 -8.67 3.43
N VAL A 335 -10.71 -9.66 2.72
CA VAL A 335 -11.44 -10.36 1.65
C VAL A 335 -11.60 -11.84 2.00
N LEU A 336 -12.65 -12.45 1.47
CA LEU A 336 -12.87 -13.89 1.54
C LEU A 336 -12.52 -14.50 0.18
N PRO A 337 -11.31 -15.04 -0.02
CA PRO A 337 -10.96 -15.74 -1.27
C PRO A 337 -11.93 -16.89 -1.52
N ARG A 338 -12.35 -17.07 -2.77
CA ARG A 338 -13.34 -18.06 -3.14
C ARG A 338 -12.91 -19.48 -2.77
N LYS A 339 -13.73 -20.15 -1.99
CA LYS A 339 -13.64 -21.58 -1.68
C LYS A 339 -14.96 -22.09 -1.08
N ASP A 340 -15.16 -23.39 -1.14
CA ASP A 340 -16.27 -24.00 -0.40
C ASP A 340 -16.01 -23.86 1.10
N ARG A 341 -16.98 -23.27 1.82
CA ARG A 341 -16.98 -23.10 3.28
C ARG A 341 -18.24 -23.65 3.89
N THR A 342 -18.11 -24.37 5.00
CA THR A 342 -19.27 -24.65 5.85
C THR A 342 -19.75 -23.34 6.51
N PRO A 343 -21.01 -23.27 6.97
CA PRO A 343 -21.50 -22.11 7.75
C PRO A 343 -20.60 -21.77 8.95
N GLU A 344 -20.06 -22.79 9.63
CA GLU A 344 -19.18 -22.63 10.79
C GLU A 344 -17.84 -21.99 10.38
N GLN A 345 -17.22 -22.45 9.30
CA GLN A 345 -15.98 -21.89 8.75
C GLN A 345 -16.19 -20.45 8.31
N ARG A 346 -17.32 -20.15 7.67
CA ARG A 346 -17.67 -18.79 7.27
C ARG A 346 -17.83 -17.87 8.49
N LYS A 347 -18.56 -18.33 9.51
CA LYS A 347 -18.70 -17.59 10.75
C LYS A 347 -17.37 -17.38 11.47
N GLN A 348 -16.48 -18.38 11.47
CA GLN A 348 -15.13 -18.25 12.04
C GLN A 348 -14.32 -17.19 11.33
N ALA A 349 -14.35 -17.13 10.00
CA ALA A 349 -13.70 -16.08 9.22
C ALA A 349 -14.23 -14.68 9.57
N MET A 350 -15.56 -14.54 9.71
CA MET A 350 -16.19 -13.29 10.10
C MET A 350 -15.86 -12.88 11.55
N LEU A 351 -15.77 -13.82 12.49
CA LEU A 351 -15.33 -13.55 13.87
C LEU A 351 -13.88 -13.08 13.91
N PHE A 352 -13.01 -13.68 13.10
CA PHE A 352 -11.64 -13.20 12.97
C PHE A 352 -11.60 -11.74 12.46
N ILE A 353 -12.31 -11.45 11.38
CA ILE A 353 -12.38 -10.09 10.83
C ILE A 353 -12.88 -9.10 11.88
N LYS A 354 -14.00 -9.42 12.56
CA LYS A 354 -14.53 -8.57 13.63
C LYS A 354 -13.48 -8.27 14.70
N GLN A 355 -12.77 -9.28 15.15
CA GLN A 355 -11.77 -9.12 16.21
C GLN A 355 -10.56 -8.30 15.75
N MET A 356 -10.16 -8.42 14.47
CA MET A 356 -9.14 -7.53 13.88
C MET A 356 -9.64 -6.08 13.86
N LEU A 357 -10.90 -5.83 13.52
CA LEU A 357 -11.50 -4.49 13.56
C LEU A 357 -11.54 -3.93 15.00
N GLU A 358 -11.90 -4.73 15.99
CA GLU A 358 -11.92 -4.34 17.41
C GLU A 358 -10.52 -4.00 17.94
N GLN A 359 -9.46 -4.53 17.31
CA GLN A 359 -8.07 -4.22 17.60
C GLN A 359 -7.49 -3.12 16.70
N SER A 360 -8.30 -2.46 15.86
CA SER A 360 -7.82 -1.48 14.88
C SER A 360 -7.19 -0.23 15.51
N MET A 361 -7.31 -0.04 16.83
CA MET A 361 -6.52 0.98 17.54
C MET A 361 -5.01 0.69 17.46
N THR A 362 -4.59 -0.56 17.57
CA THR A 362 -3.20 -0.97 17.36
C THR A 362 -2.73 -0.65 15.94
N TRP A 363 -3.62 -0.82 14.96
CA TRP A 363 -3.38 -0.47 13.56
C TRP A 363 -3.25 1.06 13.37
N ALA A 364 -4.17 1.82 13.97
CA ALA A 364 -4.19 3.28 13.93
C ALA A 364 -2.92 3.93 14.52
N GLU A 365 -2.32 3.33 15.55
CA GLU A 365 -1.02 3.77 16.07
C GLU A 365 0.09 3.73 15.00
N GLY A 366 -0.05 2.91 13.96
CA GLY A 366 0.81 2.82 12.78
C GLY A 366 0.60 3.92 11.75
N GLY A 367 -0.36 4.82 11.98
CA GLY A 367 -0.65 5.92 11.07
C GLY A 367 -2.02 5.80 10.40
N HIS A 368 -2.51 4.60 10.23
CA HIS A 368 -3.72 4.30 9.47
C HIS A 368 -4.98 4.94 10.06
N VAL A 369 -5.82 5.53 9.21
CA VAL A 369 -7.11 6.08 9.63
C VAL A 369 -8.12 4.93 9.75
N PRO A 370 -8.65 4.62 10.94
CA PRO A 370 -9.57 3.49 11.09
C PRO A 370 -10.81 3.64 10.21
N ALA A 371 -11.13 2.64 9.42
CA ALA A 371 -12.42 2.57 8.72
C ALA A 371 -13.54 2.09 9.65
N TYR A 372 -13.21 1.42 10.74
CA TYR A 372 -14.16 0.96 11.75
C TYR A 372 -14.52 2.10 12.70
N MET A 373 -15.77 2.59 12.61
CA MET A 373 -16.22 3.81 13.30
C MET A 373 -16.14 3.73 14.81
N PRO A 374 -16.40 2.58 15.48
CA PRO A 374 -16.21 2.49 16.93
C PRO A 374 -14.78 2.82 17.39
N THR A 375 -13.76 2.50 16.58
CA THR A 375 -12.38 2.90 16.85
C THR A 375 -12.16 4.36 16.48
N PHE A 376 -12.58 4.80 15.29
CA PHE A 376 -12.45 6.17 14.81
C PHE A 376 -13.08 7.18 15.77
N ASP A 377 -14.29 6.90 16.28
CA ASP A 377 -15.02 7.78 17.20
C ASP A 377 -14.54 7.70 18.63
N SER A 378 -13.67 6.77 18.96
CA SER A 378 -13.17 6.59 20.32
C SER A 378 -12.38 7.82 20.81
N THR A 379 -12.46 8.08 22.13
CA THR A 379 -11.64 9.10 22.76
C THR A 379 -10.14 8.81 22.62
N ALA A 380 -9.76 7.53 22.55
CA ALA A 380 -8.38 7.11 22.38
C ALA A 380 -7.83 7.56 21.02
N TYR A 381 -8.54 7.29 19.92
CA TYR A 381 -8.12 7.70 18.58
C TYR A 381 -8.12 9.24 18.43
N LYS A 382 -9.16 9.93 18.93
CA LYS A 382 -9.24 11.42 18.88
C LYS A 382 -8.09 12.12 19.61
N LYS A 383 -7.47 11.46 20.58
CA LYS A 383 -6.28 11.96 21.30
C LYS A 383 -4.96 11.44 20.73
N LEU A 384 -4.99 10.52 19.78
CA LEU A 384 -3.80 9.95 19.17
C LEU A 384 -3.21 10.94 18.16
N THR A 385 -2.13 11.61 18.53
CA THR A 385 -1.43 12.56 17.66
C THR A 385 -0.07 12.04 17.26
N PRO A 386 0.37 12.30 16.01
CA PRO A 386 -0.25 13.13 14.97
C PRO A 386 -1.33 12.45 14.13
N GLN A 387 -1.71 11.19 14.39
CA GLN A 387 -2.59 10.39 13.54
C GLN A 387 -3.97 11.04 13.34
N SER A 388 -4.59 11.55 14.41
CA SER A 388 -5.89 12.22 14.33
C SER A 388 -5.86 13.56 13.59
N ASN A 389 -4.68 14.18 13.43
CA ASN A 389 -4.55 15.49 12.77
C ASN A 389 -4.87 15.42 11.27
N TYR A 390 -4.68 14.25 10.63
CA TYR A 390 -4.95 14.05 9.21
C TYR A 390 -6.13 13.10 8.94
N ALA A 391 -6.89 12.75 9.95
CA ALA A 391 -8.03 11.84 9.81
C ALA A 391 -9.03 12.28 8.72
N ALA A 392 -9.22 13.60 8.56
CA ALA A 392 -10.08 14.15 7.51
C ALA A 392 -9.63 13.82 6.08
N ALA A 393 -8.37 13.40 5.88
CA ALA A 393 -7.88 12.96 4.57
C ALA A 393 -8.62 11.72 4.06
N ALA A 394 -9.19 10.90 4.95
CA ALA A 394 -10.02 9.76 4.55
C ALA A 394 -11.29 10.20 3.79
N GLU A 395 -11.84 11.38 4.11
CA GLU A 395 -13.03 11.92 3.43
C GLU A 395 -12.70 12.52 2.05
N THR A 396 -11.45 12.94 1.85
CA THR A 396 -10.97 13.49 0.58
C THR A 396 -10.15 12.48 -0.23
N ALA A 397 -10.14 11.23 0.21
CA ALA A 397 -9.41 10.12 -0.42
C ALA A 397 -9.85 9.91 -1.88
N VAL A 398 -8.89 9.73 -2.78
CA VAL A 398 -9.09 9.34 -4.18
C VAL A 398 -8.33 8.03 -4.40
N PHE A 399 -9.10 6.99 -4.68
CA PHE A 399 -8.55 5.68 -4.99
C PHE A 399 -8.05 5.61 -6.43
N ASP A 400 -7.16 4.69 -6.72
CA ASP A 400 -6.74 4.39 -8.09
C ASP A 400 -7.91 3.82 -8.90
N ASP A 401 -7.91 4.08 -10.21
CA ASP A 401 -8.92 3.56 -11.10
C ASP A 401 -8.86 2.03 -11.21
N ALA A 402 -10.02 1.40 -11.30
CA ALA A 402 -10.11 -0.05 -11.38
C ALA A 402 -9.62 -0.57 -12.74
N ALA A 403 -8.61 -1.44 -12.71
CA ALA A 403 -8.11 -2.18 -13.86
C ALA A 403 -7.43 -3.46 -13.39
N TRP A 404 -7.44 -4.53 -14.18
CA TRP A 404 -6.79 -5.80 -13.81
C TRP A 404 -5.27 -5.63 -13.58
N TYR A 405 -4.65 -4.64 -14.22
CA TYR A 405 -3.24 -4.27 -14.07
C TYR A 405 -3.03 -3.03 -13.20
N GLY A 406 -4.10 -2.52 -12.54
CA GLY A 406 -4.14 -1.29 -11.73
C GLY A 406 -4.09 -1.54 -10.23
N GLY A 407 -4.11 -0.45 -9.46
CA GLY A 407 -4.11 -0.41 -8.00
C GLY A 407 -2.74 -0.50 -7.35
N SER A 408 -2.72 -0.51 -6.03
CA SER A 408 -1.48 -0.48 -5.23
C SER A 408 -0.53 -1.62 -5.56
N GLY A 409 0.75 -1.28 -5.81
CA GLY A 409 1.80 -2.21 -6.16
C GLY A 409 1.62 -2.89 -7.52
N SER A 410 0.89 -2.26 -8.42
CA SER A 410 0.53 -2.81 -9.73
C SER A 410 1.52 -2.44 -10.83
N THR A 411 1.32 -3.06 -11.99
CA THR A 411 2.05 -2.71 -13.20
C THR A 411 1.72 -1.29 -13.68
N PHE A 412 0.46 -0.84 -13.52
CA PHE A 412 0.05 0.52 -13.85
C PHE A 412 0.80 1.55 -12.99
N GLU A 413 0.73 1.40 -11.66
CA GLU A 413 1.43 2.28 -10.72
C GLU A 413 2.93 2.36 -11.04
N GLY A 414 3.56 1.19 -11.29
CA GLY A 414 4.97 1.11 -11.66
C GLY A 414 5.29 1.80 -12.99
N THR A 415 4.46 1.60 -14.02
CA THR A 415 4.69 2.15 -15.36
C THR A 415 4.51 3.66 -15.39
N VAL A 416 3.40 4.16 -14.84
CA VAL A 416 3.08 5.59 -14.84
C VAL A 416 4.03 6.34 -13.91
N GLY A 417 4.24 5.84 -12.70
CA GLY A 417 5.14 6.43 -11.72
C GLY A 417 6.58 6.54 -12.20
N ALA A 418 7.09 5.55 -12.94
CA ALA A 418 8.42 5.63 -13.53
C ALA A 418 8.55 6.80 -14.52
N GLN A 419 7.55 7.07 -15.34
CA GLN A 419 7.56 8.19 -16.28
C GLN A 419 7.43 9.54 -15.56
N LEU A 420 6.60 9.62 -14.52
CA LEU A 420 6.49 10.82 -13.68
C LEU A 420 7.79 11.09 -12.92
N ALA A 421 8.47 10.06 -12.46
CA ALA A 421 9.81 10.17 -11.87
C ALA A 421 10.83 10.80 -12.82
N LEU A 422 10.82 10.40 -14.09
CA LEU A 422 11.70 10.99 -15.12
C LEU A 422 11.39 12.48 -15.35
N VAL A 423 10.13 12.90 -15.25
CA VAL A 423 9.74 14.31 -15.31
C VAL A 423 10.31 15.09 -14.12
N GLN A 424 10.15 14.59 -12.90
CA GLN A 424 10.72 15.20 -11.70
C GLN A 424 12.25 15.26 -11.77
N GLN A 425 12.89 14.22 -12.27
CA GLN A 425 14.36 14.18 -12.48
C GLN A 425 14.84 15.11 -13.59
N GLY A 426 13.94 15.70 -14.38
CA GLY A 426 14.29 16.54 -15.54
C GLY A 426 14.90 15.73 -16.69
N SER A 427 14.71 14.42 -16.70
CA SER A 427 15.19 13.49 -17.73
C SER A 427 14.18 13.29 -18.87
N SER A 428 12.93 13.73 -18.66
CA SER A 428 11.86 13.71 -19.65
C SER A 428 11.02 14.98 -19.55
N SER A 429 10.51 15.48 -20.67
CA SER A 429 9.47 16.50 -20.65
C SER A 429 8.10 15.88 -20.33
N PRO A 430 7.13 16.67 -19.81
CA PRO A 430 5.77 16.19 -19.60
C PRO A 430 5.16 15.48 -20.82
N ALA A 431 5.30 16.08 -22.00
CA ALA A 431 4.77 15.52 -23.25
C ALA A 431 5.45 14.19 -23.64
N GLN A 432 6.78 14.08 -23.46
CA GLN A 432 7.50 12.83 -23.71
C GLN A 432 7.07 11.74 -22.75
N ALA A 433 6.93 12.06 -21.46
CA ALA A 433 6.49 11.11 -20.43
C ALA A 433 5.07 10.63 -20.71
N LEU A 434 4.12 11.52 -21.06
CA LEU A 434 2.75 11.13 -21.40
C LEU A 434 2.71 10.23 -22.65
N LYS A 435 3.51 10.55 -23.67
CA LYS A 435 3.65 9.70 -24.87
C LYS A 435 4.17 8.31 -24.50
N ALA A 436 5.18 8.23 -23.62
CA ALA A 436 5.74 6.98 -23.15
C ALA A 436 4.70 6.17 -22.32
N ILE A 437 3.94 6.83 -21.44
CA ILE A 437 2.83 6.21 -20.69
C ILE A 437 1.82 5.59 -21.66
N LYS A 438 1.32 6.37 -22.64
CA LYS A 438 0.38 5.89 -23.65
C LYS A 438 0.91 4.67 -24.41
N SER A 439 2.18 4.70 -24.81
CA SER A 439 2.82 3.61 -25.52
C SER A 439 3.02 2.35 -24.67
N GLN A 440 3.46 2.50 -23.43
CA GLN A 440 3.71 1.37 -22.52
C GLN A 440 2.41 0.72 -22.03
N LEU A 441 1.36 1.51 -21.84
CA LEU A 441 0.05 0.99 -21.46
C LEU A 441 -0.74 0.37 -22.61
N ALA A 442 -0.37 0.66 -23.87
CA ALA A 442 -1.12 0.19 -25.06
C ALA A 442 -1.36 -1.33 -25.08
N THR A 443 -0.40 -2.12 -24.61
CA THR A 443 -0.56 -3.59 -24.51
C THR A 443 -1.66 -3.95 -23.52
N TYR A 444 -1.68 -3.32 -22.33
CA TYR A 444 -2.66 -3.61 -21.27
C TYR A 444 -4.06 -3.13 -21.64
N LEU A 445 -4.17 -1.93 -22.25
CA LEU A 445 -5.45 -1.38 -22.73
C LEU A 445 -6.15 -2.29 -23.75
N ASN A 446 -5.38 -3.04 -24.55
CA ASN A 446 -5.90 -3.92 -25.60
C ASN A 446 -5.95 -5.39 -25.18
N THR A 447 -5.55 -5.74 -23.97
CA THR A 447 -5.53 -7.12 -23.47
C THR A 447 -6.68 -7.32 -22.49
N PRO A 448 -7.58 -8.29 -22.73
CA PRO A 448 -8.56 -8.68 -21.73
C PRO A 448 -7.90 -9.09 -20.41
N SER A 449 -8.64 -8.97 -19.30
CA SER A 449 -8.17 -9.53 -18.03
C SER A 449 -7.79 -10.99 -18.20
N PRO A 450 -6.64 -11.43 -17.68
CA PRO A 450 -6.23 -12.84 -17.70
C PRO A 450 -7.00 -13.71 -16.69
N LEU A 451 -7.90 -13.09 -15.91
CA LEU A 451 -8.72 -13.70 -14.86
C LEU A 451 -10.17 -13.75 -15.29
#